data_b0c5a2f2958e6f41c46e3c9bce1f6f15
#
_entry.id   b0c5a2f2958e6f41c46e3c9bce1f6f15
#
_cell.length_a   1.000
_cell.length_b   1.000
_cell.length_c   1.000
_cell.angle_alpha   90.00
_cell.angle_beta   90.00
_cell.angle_gamma   90.00
#
_symmetry.space_group_name_H-M   'P 1'
#
loop_
_entity.id
_entity.type
_entity.pdbx_description
1 polymer ?
#
loop_
_entity_poly.entity_id
_entity_poly.type
_entity_poly.pdbx_seq_one_letter_code
_entity_poly.pdbx_strand_id
1 'polypeptide(L)'
;MAVTIQERRLTPEEYIEFLKRTDLGSQYPRERFRERIPRLLEKTSLSLAAVDETGKIVGVLMGLTDFAYWLFVTDLGVDRGCVRQGIGAQLMRKAHALAGGEKD
;
A
#
# COMPACT_ATOMS: atom_id res chain seq x y z
N MET A 1 -19.21 0.22 1.87
CA MET A 1 -18.33 -0.70 1.13
C MET A 1 -17.50 -1.50 2.12
N ALA A 2 -17.51 -2.80 1.99
CA ALA A 2 -16.71 -3.67 2.84
C ALA A 2 -15.33 -3.85 2.20
N VAL A 3 -14.27 -3.65 2.97
CA VAL A 3 -12.92 -3.88 2.49
C VAL A 3 -12.22 -4.85 3.43
N THR A 4 -11.31 -5.64 2.85
CA THR A 4 -10.45 -6.55 3.57
C THR A 4 -9.02 -6.11 3.36
N ILE A 5 -8.24 -6.05 4.43
CA ILE A 5 -6.82 -5.72 4.34
C ILE A 5 -6.05 -7.02 4.20
N GLN A 6 -5.27 -7.14 3.13
CA GLN A 6 -4.46 -8.32 2.86
C GLN A 6 -2.99 -7.95 2.95
N GLU A 7 -2.22 -8.77 3.65
CA GLU A 7 -0.77 -8.66 3.60
C GLU A 7 -0.31 -9.46 2.40
N ARG A 8 0.04 -8.75 1.34
CA ARG A 8 0.44 -9.41 0.10
C ARG A 8 1.34 -8.50 -0.72
N ARG A 9 2.16 -9.11 -1.53
CA ARG A 9 3.02 -8.39 -2.45
C ARG A 9 2.31 -8.26 -3.79
N LEU A 10 2.21 -7.02 -4.29
CA LEU A 10 1.53 -6.75 -5.55
C LEU A 10 2.45 -7.08 -6.72
N THR A 11 1.85 -7.46 -7.85
CA THR A 11 2.59 -7.53 -9.09
C THR A 11 2.79 -6.13 -9.65
N PRO A 12 3.83 -5.93 -10.50
CA PRO A 12 3.99 -4.62 -11.15
C PRO A 12 2.76 -4.16 -11.90
N GLU A 13 2.08 -5.08 -12.60
CA GLU A 13 0.87 -4.75 -13.35
C GLU A 13 -0.24 -4.26 -12.44
N GLU A 14 -0.45 -4.95 -11.33
CA GLU A 14 -1.47 -4.54 -10.34
C GLU A 14 -1.18 -3.15 -9.79
N TYR A 15 0.07 -2.89 -9.44
CA TYR A 15 0.43 -1.62 -8.83
C TYR A 15 0.36 -0.46 -9.83
N ILE A 16 0.84 -0.68 -11.05
CA ILE A 16 0.79 0.35 -12.09
C ILE A 16 -0.67 0.69 -12.41
N GLU A 17 -1.54 -0.31 -12.49
CA GLU A 17 -2.96 -0.06 -12.73
C GLU A 17 -3.58 0.72 -11.57
N PHE A 18 -3.23 0.36 -10.33
CA PHE A 18 -3.72 1.07 -9.16
C PHE A 18 -3.27 2.54 -9.15
N LEU A 19 -2.01 2.80 -9.54
CA LEU A 19 -1.48 4.16 -9.56
C LEU A 19 -2.26 5.10 -10.49
N LYS A 20 -2.95 4.55 -11.48
CA LYS A 20 -3.80 5.36 -12.37
C LYS A 20 -5.07 5.84 -11.65
N ARG A 21 -5.45 5.20 -10.56
CA ARG A 21 -6.67 5.50 -9.83
C ARG A 21 -6.44 6.24 -8.52
N THR A 22 -5.21 6.65 -8.25
CA THR A 22 -4.85 7.34 -7.03
C THR A 22 -3.90 8.48 -7.35
N ASP A 23 -3.76 9.42 -6.41
CA ASP A 23 -2.84 10.55 -6.59
C ASP A 23 -1.40 10.18 -6.26
N LEU A 24 -1.18 9.00 -5.68
CA LEU A 24 0.16 8.53 -5.32
C LEU A 24 1.09 8.46 -6.53
N GLY A 25 0.55 8.11 -7.69
CA GLY A 25 1.36 7.96 -8.90
C GLY A 25 2.11 9.20 -9.32
N SER A 26 1.59 10.39 -8.96
CA SER A 26 2.25 11.64 -9.32
C SER A 26 3.56 11.86 -8.57
N GLN A 27 3.81 11.09 -7.52
CA GLN A 27 5.03 11.20 -6.72
C GLN A 27 6.21 10.47 -7.34
N TYR A 28 5.98 9.64 -8.34
CA TYR A 28 7.03 8.84 -8.95
C TYR A 28 7.62 9.55 -10.17
N PRO A 29 8.94 9.75 -10.20
CA PRO A 29 9.60 10.23 -11.43
C PRO A 29 9.34 9.26 -12.56
N ARG A 30 9.06 9.80 -13.75
CA ARG A 30 8.77 8.96 -14.91
C ARG A 30 10.01 8.26 -15.46
N GLU A 31 11.19 8.81 -15.17
CA GLU A 31 12.43 8.24 -15.64
C GLU A 31 12.64 6.84 -15.06
N ARG A 32 12.83 5.87 -15.93
CA ARG A 32 13.06 4.48 -15.55
C ARG A 32 11.93 3.88 -14.69
N PHE A 33 10.73 4.42 -14.86
CA PHE A 33 9.58 3.98 -14.06
C PHE A 33 9.34 2.47 -14.18
N ARG A 34 9.37 1.94 -15.41
CA ARG A 34 9.10 0.53 -15.65
C ARG A 34 10.16 -0.40 -15.07
N GLU A 35 11.38 0.11 -14.88
CA GLU A 35 12.44 -0.66 -14.25
C GLU A 35 12.38 -0.58 -12.72
N ARG A 36 11.98 0.57 -12.21
CA ARG A 36 12.01 0.84 -10.78
C ARG A 36 10.85 0.26 -10.02
N ILE A 37 9.66 0.21 -10.63
CA ILE A 37 8.48 -0.31 -9.94
C ILE A 37 8.64 -1.79 -9.54
N PRO A 38 9.10 -2.69 -10.40
CA PRO A 38 9.32 -4.07 -9.97
C PRO A 38 10.33 -4.17 -8.81
N ARG A 39 11.38 -3.36 -8.82
CA ARG A 39 12.35 -3.33 -7.73
C ARG A 39 11.74 -2.86 -6.42
N LEU A 40 10.96 -1.79 -6.50
CA LEU A 40 10.26 -1.27 -5.34
C LEU A 40 9.40 -2.35 -4.69
N LEU A 41 8.59 -3.03 -5.50
CA LEU A 41 7.69 -4.05 -5.01
C LEU A 41 8.42 -5.24 -4.41
N GLU A 42 9.58 -5.58 -4.96
CA GLU A 42 10.38 -6.68 -4.47
C GLU A 42 11.07 -6.37 -3.14
N LYS A 43 11.47 -5.12 -2.95
CA LYS A 43 12.32 -4.73 -1.83
C LYS A 43 11.57 -4.19 -0.62
N THR A 44 10.31 -3.84 -0.74
CA THR A 44 9.55 -3.40 0.43
C THR A 44 9.36 -4.58 1.38
N SER A 45 9.57 -4.34 2.67
CA SER A 45 9.40 -5.40 3.67
C SER A 45 7.95 -5.55 4.10
N LEU A 46 7.14 -4.50 3.92
CA LEU A 46 5.73 -4.52 4.28
C LEU A 46 4.91 -4.09 3.06
N SER A 47 3.94 -4.89 2.69
CA SER A 47 3.06 -4.58 1.58
C SER A 47 1.64 -5.02 1.91
N LEU A 48 0.72 -4.06 1.93
CA LEU A 48 -0.68 -4.29 2.26
C LEU A 48 -1.57 -3.79 1.12
N ALA A 49 -2.63 -4.53 0.86
CA ALA A 49 -3.65 -4.11 -0.10
C ALA A 49 -5.01 -4.15 0.58
N ALA A 50 -5.79 -3.10 0.38
CA ALA A 50 -7.20 -3.08 0.76
C ALA A 50 -8.00 -3.48 -0.47
N VAL A 51 -8.84 -4.49 -0.32
CA VAL A 51 -9.56 -5.11 -1.43
C VAL A 51 -11.06 -5.07 -1.11
N ASP A 52 -11.87 -4.64 -2.08
CA ASP A 52 -13.32 -4.61 -1.89
C ASP A 52 -13.93 -6.00 -2.12
N GLU A 53 -15.24 -6.09 -2.01
CA GLU A 53 -15.94 -7.37 -2.12
C GLU A 53 -15.87 -7.99 -3.53
N THR A 54 -15.47 -7.21 -4.53
CA THR A 54 -15.30 -7.73 -5.90
C THR A 54 -13.86 -8.18 -6.18
N GLY A 55 -12.96 -7.98 -5.22
CA GLY A 55 -11.55 -8.31 -5.41
C GLY A 55 -10.72 -7.16 -5.98
N LYS A 56 -11.31 -5.97 -6.13
CA LYS A 56 -10.61 -4.82 -6.66
C LYS A 56 -9.74 -4.18 -5.58
N ILE A 57 -8.51 -3.85 -5.93
CA ILE A 57 -7.60 -3.15 -5.02
C ILE A 57 -8.03 -1.69 -4.95
N VAL A 58 -8.38 -1.25 -3.75
CA VAL A 58 -8.87 0.12 -3.51
C VAL A 58 -7.95 0.91 -2.59
N GLY A 59 -6.92 0.28 -2.05
CA GLY A 59 -5.93 0.96 -1.24
C GLY A 59 -4.65 0.15 -1.18
N VAL A 60 -3.52 0.83 -0.99
CA VAL A 60 -2.21 0.20 -0.90
C VAL A 60 -1.40 0.93 0.16
N LEU A 61 -0.69 0.18 0.98
CA LEU A 61 0.33 0.72 1.86
C LEU A 61 1.58 -0.14 1.71
N MET A 62 2.72 0.51 1.48
CA MET A 62 4.01 -0.16 1.47
C MET A 62 4.96 0.56 2.40
N GLY A 63 5.90 -0.18 2.96
CA GLY A 63 6.86 0.41 3.86
C GLY A 63 8.05 -0.47 4.12
N LEU A 64 8.95 0.07 4.92
CA LEU A 64 10.15 -0.62 5.39
C LEU A 64 10.03 -0.75 6.91
N THR A 65 10.22 -1.93 7.43
CA THR A 65 10.13 -2.18 8.86
C THR A 65 11.01 -3.34 9.25
N ASP A 66 11.50 -3.30 10.50
CA ASP A 66 12.19 -4.44 11.11
C ASP A 66 11.23 -5.36 11.86
N PHE A 67 9.94 -5.03 11.83
CA PHE A 67 8.88 -5.76 12.53
C PHE A 67 9.06 -5.79 14.05
N ALA A 68 9.83 -4.86 14.58
CA ALA A 68 10.11 -4.78 16.02
C ALA A 68 9.97 -3.36 16.55
N TYR A 69 10.72 -2.40 16.00
CA TYR A 69 10.75 -1.04 16.51
C TYR A 69 10.41 0.02 15.48
N TRP A 70 10.74 -0.19 14.20
CA TRP A 70 10.70 0.87 13.21
C TRP A 70 9.72 0.56 12.10
N LEU A 71 8.97 1.57 11.70
CA LEU A 71 8.15 1.51 10.50
C LEU A 71 8.31 2.82 9.74
N PHE A 72 8.73 2.72 8.49
CA PHE A 72 8.81 3.85 7.59
C PHE A 72 7.85 3.59 6.43
N VAL A 73 6.74 4.33 6.40
CA VAL A 73 5.75 4.19 5.34
C VAL A 73 6.24 4.96 4.13
N THR A 74 6.49 4.25 3.04
CA THR A 74 6.98 4.87 1.81
C THR A 74 5.85 5.20 0.85
N ASP A 75 4.75 4.43 0.89
CA ASP A 75 3.64 4.58 -0.03
C ASP A 75 2.32 4.33 0.69
N LEU A 76 1.40 5.27 0.56
CA LEU A 76 0.04 5.11 1.06
C LEU A 76 -0.89 5.78 0.07
N GLY A 77 -1.75 5.00 -0.55
CA GLY A 77 -2.68 5.52 -1.54
C GLY A 77 -4.04 4.86 -1.43
N VAL A 78 -5.07 5.60 -1.76
CA VAL A 78 -6.45 5.10 -1.79
C VAL A 78 -7.05 5.51 -3.13
N ASP A 79 -7.83 4.60 -3.73
CA ASP A 79 -8.56 4.87 -4.98
C ASP A 79 -9.39 6.15 -4.80
N ARG A 80 -9.33 7.06 -5.78
CA ARG A 80 -10.04 8.34 -5.70
C ARG A 80 -11.54 8.17 -5.48
N GLY A 81 -12.11 7.09 -5.97
CA GLY A 81 -13.52 6.79 -5.79
C GLY A 81 -13.87 6.28 -4.41
N CYS A 82 -12.89 6.00 -3.57
CA CYS A 82 -13.07 5.37 -2.27
C CYS A 82 -12.54 6.21 -1.10
N VAL A 83 -12.19 7.47 -1.34
CA VAL A 83 -11.67 8.34 -0.29
C VAL A 83 -12.76 8.61 0.75
N ARG A 84 -12.33 8.96 1.97
CA ARG A 84 -13.22 9.30 3.09
C ARG A 84 -14.01 8.11 3.63
N GLN A 85 -13.58 6.89 3.35
CA GLN A 85 -14.23 5.69 3.89
C GLN A 85 -13.37 5.01 4.95
N GLY A 86 -12.30 5.68 5.39
CA GLY A 86 -11.44 5.15 6.45
C GLY A 86 -10.47 4.08 6.00
N ILE A 87 -10.30 3.88 4.69
CA ILE A 87 -9.42 2.83 4.16
C ILE A 87 -7.97 3.10 4.53
N GLY A 88 -7.52 4.35 4.35
CA GLY A 88 -6.16 4.73 4.73
C GLY A 88 -5.87 4.47 6.20
N ALA A 89 -6.83 4.81 7.06
CA ALA A 89 -6.68 4.58 8.49
C ALA A 89 -6.63 3.09 8.82
N GLN A 90 -7.42 2.27 8.14
CA GLN A 90 -7.37 0.81 8.34
C GLN A 90 -6.03 0.24 7.92
N LEU A 91 -5.49 0.71 6.79
CA LEU A 91 -4.17 0.28 6.33
C LEU A 91 -3.09 0.67 7.34
N MET A 92 -3.15 1.89 7.85
CA MET A 92 -2.16 2.35 8.83
C MET A 92 -2.24 1.54 10.13
N ARG A 93 -3.44 1.25 10.61
CA ARG A 93 -3.59 0.44 11.83
C ARG A 93 -3.02 -0.96 11.64
N LYS A 94 -3.28 -1.57 10.49
CA LYS A 94 -2.76 -2.92 10.21
C LYS A 94 -1.24 -2.89 10.10
N ALA A 95 -0.69 -1.90 9.42
CA ALA A 95 0.76 -1.73 9.27
C ALA A 95 1.41 -1.58 10.64
N HIS A 96 0.83 -0.75 11.49
CA HIS A 96 1.34 -0.51 12.83
C HIS A 96 1.35 -1.80 13.65
N ALA A 97 0.26 -2.55 13.59
CA ALA A 97 0.16 -3.82 14.32
C ALA A 97 1.22 -4.82 13.84
N LEU A 98 1.42 -4.92 12.51
CA LEU A 98 2.40 -5.86 11.94
C LEU A 98 3.83 -5.45 12.24
N ALA A 99 4.08 -4.14 12.34
CA ALA A 99 5.43 -3.62 12.60
C ALA A 99 5.78 -3.61 14.10
N GLY A 100 5.05 -4.35 14.91
CA GLY A 100 5.32 -4.42 16.36
C GLY A 100 4.25 -3.78 17.21
N GLY A 101 3.49 -2.86 16.63
CA GLY A 101 2.42 -2.18 17.32
C GLY A 101 2.89 -1.28 18.44
N GLU A 102 1.93 -0.62 19.07
CA GLU A 102 2.21 0.08 20.33
C GLU A 102 2.03 -0.91 21.46
N LYS A 103 3.11 -1.14 22.16
CA LYS A 103 3.07 -2.01 23.32
C LYS A 103 3.11 -1.15 24.56
N ASP A 104 2.34 -1.54 25.46
CA ASP A 104 2.27 -0.87 26.74
C ASP A 104 3.43 -1.23 27.62
#